data_f27baa4c20e9f4f2930091f97ce4d7c5
#
_entry.id   f27baa4c20e9f4f2930091f97ce4d7c5
#
_cell.length_a   1.000
_cell.length_b   1.000
_cell.length_c   1.000
_cell.angle_alpha   90.00
_cell.angle_beta   90.00
_cell.angle_gamma   90.00
#
_symmetry.space_group_name_H-M   'P 1'
#
loop_
_entity.id
_entity.type
_entity.pdbx_description
1 polymer ?
#
loop_
_entity_poly.entity_id
_entity_poly.type
_entity_poly.pdbx_seq_one_letter_code
_entity_poly.pdbx_strand_id
1 'polypeptide(L)'
;MDYLFEYDKTDPKSIEKHAKKLIGHTFNEVKQWGASHVVKEEGVSYEDKARKGGLGNFIEEQFFGYKANSESQADFPEAGVELKVTPYEIKKSGKLSAGERLVLSMISYENEIEPDFLKSHVWEKCKLMLLIYYLRDKTLSSNMEYRIDYAQLFQFPENDMNIILNDYRTIVEKIRDGKAHELSESDTMYLGACTKGSTAAKSLVPQFYNKDVKAKKRAFCLKNSYMTYVLNNYIVPGKATYVESIVSPEELEHSSFADVIKKRLARFIGMYDDEIENELSIELNRRNKSYEATLVYKMLGVKNNRVEEFEKAGILVKILKYRKHNSD
;
A
#
# COMPACT_ATOMS: atom_id res chain seq x y z
N MET A 1 -6.17 -28.20 26.77
CA MET A 1 -6.65 -27.30 25.65
C MET A 1 -5.75 -26.06 25.52
N ASP A 2 -4.44 -26.25 25.51
CA ASP A 2 -3.47 -25.14 25.48
C ASP A 2 -2.90 -24.87 24.08
N TYR A 3 -3.57 -25.35 23.04
CA TYR A 3 -3.07 -25.30 21.64
C TYR A 3 -3.14 -23.91 20.97
N LEU A 4 -3.81 -22.91 21.55
CA LEU A 4 -3.95 -21.60 20.93
C LEU A 4 -2.66 -20.76 20.99
N PHE A 5 -1.82 -21.00 21.99
CA PHE A 5 -0.59 -20.22 22.19
C PHE A 5 0.72 -21.02 21.92
N GLU A 6 0.60 -22.27 21.44
CA GLU A 6 1.75 -23.09 21.05
C GLU A 6 2.22 -22.72 19.64
N TYR A 7 3.02 -21.67 19.55
CA TYR A 7 3.79 -21.33 18.36
C TYR A 7 5.10 -20.70 18.76
N ASP A 8 6.13 -20.88 17.93
CA ASP A 8 7.42 -20.24 18.13
C ASP A 8 7.37 -18.80 17.65
N LYS A 9 7.48 -17.84 18.58
CA LYS A 9 7.45 -16.40 18.32
C LYS A 9 8.70 -15.89 17.63
N THR A 10 9.76 -16.69 17.60
CA THR A 10 11.06 -16.34 16.99
C THR A 10 11.15 -16.82 15.53
N ASP A 11 10.25 -17.73 15.11
CA ASP A 11 10.20 -18.26 13.75
C ASP A 11 9.05 -17.67 12.94
N PRO A 12 9.33 -16.86 11.87
CA PRO A 12 8.30 -16.31 11.02
C PRO A 12 7.34 -17.35 10.42
N LYS A 13 7.84 -18.55 10.07
CA LYS A 13 6.99 -19.63 9.52
C LYS A 13 6.06 -20.22 10.56
N SER A 14 6.51 -20.33 11.80
CA SER A 14 5.65 -20.76 12.91
C SER A 14 4.54 -19.74 13.17
N ILE A 15 4.86 -18.45 13.15
CA ILE A 15 3.89 -17.34 13.28
C ILE A 15 2.86 -17.39 12.14
N GLU A 16 3.31 -17.54 10.89
CA GLU A 16 2.40 -17.66 9.74
C GLU A 16 1.49 -18.90 9.84
N LYS A 17 2.06 -20.05 10.18
CA LYS A 17 1.30 -21.29 10.37
C LYS A 17 0.23 -21.15 11.45
N HIS A 18 0.57 -20.47 12.55
CA HIS A 18 -0.39 -20.16 13.60
C HIS A 18 -1.50 -19.24 13.08
N ALA A 19 -1.16 -18.12 12.39
CA ALA A 19 -2.11 -17.20 11.81
C ALA A 19 -3.09 -17.85 10.82
N LYS A 20 -2.65 -18.85 10.07
CA LYS A 20 -3.52 -19.58 9.11
C LYS A 20 -4.67 -20.31 9.78
N LYS A 21 -4.63 -20.55 11.10
CA LYS A 21 -5.76 -21.10 11.86
C LYS A 21 -6.97 -20.13 11.88
N LEU A 22 -6.75 -18.84 11.65
CA LEU A 22 -7.81 -17.82 11.59
C LEU A 22 -8.66 -17.93 10.31
N ILE A 23 -8.13 -18.52 9.25
CA ILE A 23 -8.76 -18.54 7.93
C ILE A 23 -10.11 -19.29 7.98
N GLY A 24 -11.15 -18.63 7.45
CA GLY A 24 -12.51 -19.16 7.42
C GLY A 24 -13.36 -18.79 8.63
N HIS A 25 -12.75 -18.21 9.68
CA HIS A 25 -13.43 -17.84 10.92
C HIS A 25 -13.74 -16.34 11.00
N THR A 26 -14.80 -16.01 11.71
CA THR A 26 -15.15 -14.64 12.08
C THR A 26 -14.40 -14.19 13.33
N PHE A 27 -14.27 -12.89 13.55
CA PHE A 27 -13.69 -12.37 14.80
C PHE A 27 -14.50 -12.82 16.03
N ASN A 28 -15.82 -12.99 15.92
CA ASN A 28 -16.64 -13.53 17.00
C ASN A 28 -16.26 -14.98 17.36
N GLU A 29 -16.01 -15.83 16.38
CA GLU A 29 -15.56 -17.20 16.63
C GLU A 29 -14.18 -17.23 17.29
N VAL A 30 -13.26 -16.39 16.82
CA VAL A 30 -11.92 -16.24 17.43
C VAL A 30 -12.03 -15.73 18.88
N LYS A 31 -12.96 -14.82 19.18
CA LYS A 31 -13.24 -14.35 20.54
C LYS A 31 -13.63 -15.50 21.48
N GLN A 32 -14.39 -16.46 20.97
CA GLN A 32 -14.79 -17.64 21.76
C GLN A 32 -13.61 -18.56 22.10
N TRP A 33 -12.60 -18.65 21.23
CA TRP A 33 -11.39 -19.43 21.50
C TRP A 33 -10.57 -18.84 22.66
N GLY A 34 -10.45 -17.51 22.71
CA GLY A 34 -9.71 -16.78 23.74
C GLY A 34 -10.42 -16.68 25.08
N ALA A 35 -11.75 -16.83 25.13
CA ALA A 35 -12.56 -16.60 26.34
C ALA A 35 -12.22 -17.50 27.53
N SER A 36 -11.48 -18.60 27.31
CA SER A 36 -11.04 -19.53 28.34
C SER A 36 -9.73 -19.13 29.05
N HIS A 37 -8.95 -18.18 28.52
CA HIS A 37 -7.57 -17.95 28.95
C HIS A 37 -7.16 -16.50 29.16
N VAL A 38 -7.99 -15.50 28.77
CA VAL A 38 -7.61 -14.10 28.89
C VAL A 38 -8.14 -13.51 30.19
N VAL A 39 -7.24 -12.94 30.98
CA VAL A 39 -7.58 -12.02 32.08
C VAL A 39 -8.37 -10.86 31.44
N LYS A 40 -9.68 -10.82 31.69
CA LYS A 40 -10.53 -9.72 31.24
C LYS A 40 -10.00 -8.40 31.81
N GLU A 41 -9.38 -7.56 30.98
CA GLU A 41 -9.41 -6.13 31.27
C GLU A 41 -10.87 -5.67 31.07
N GLU A 42 -11.54 -5.37 32.15
CA GLU A 42 -12.93 -4.85 32.13
C GLU A 42 -12.94 -3.51 31.38
N GLY A 43 -13.73 -3.42 30.32
CA GLY A 43 -14.07 -2.15 29.63
C GLY A 43 -13.56 -1.94 28.22
N VAL A 44 -12.86 -2.88 27.58
CA VAL A 44 -12.44 -2.74 26.18
C VAL A 44 -13.49 -3.34 25.23
N SER A 45 -14.22 -2.49 24.53
CA SER A 45 -15.11 -2.93 23.44
C SER A 45 -14.38 -2.88 22.11
N TYR A 46 -14.16 -4.04 21.49
CA TYR A 46 -13.63 -4.17 20.10
C TYR A 46 -14.73 -3.97 19.06
N GLU A 47 -15.99 -3.84 19.49
CA GLU A 47 -17.20 -3.81 18.64
C GLU A 47 -17.48 -2.43 18.06
N ASP A 48 -16.80 -1.40 18.56
CA ASP A 48 -17.00 -0.03 18.08
C ASP A 48 -16.38 0.15 16.68
N LYS A 49 -17.26 0.25 15.66
CA LYS A 49 -16.86 0.52 14.26
C LYS A 49 -16.09 1.83 14.09
N ALA A 50 -16.24 2.76 15.03
CA ALA A 50 -15.53 4.04 15.01
C ALA A 50 -14.07 3.92 15.49
N ARG A 51 -13.72 2.86 16.21
CA ARG A 51 -12.38 2.64 16.74
C ARG A 51 -11.46 2.06 15.66
N LYS A 52 -10.69 2.92 14.99
CA LYS A 52 -9.64 2.50 14.06
C LYS A 52 -8.62 1.61 14.79
N GLY A 53 -8.28 0.47 14.16
CA GLY A 53 -7.30 -0.47 14.71
C GLY A 53 -7.87 -1.50 15.72
N GLY A 54 -9.15 -1.43 16.07
CA GLY A 54 -9.75 -2.33 17.07
C GLY A 54 -9.62 -3.82 16.74
N LEU A 55 -9.78 -4.19 15.46
CA LEU A 55 -9.63 -5.58 15.02
C LEU A 55 -8.17 -6.05 14.99
N GLY A 56 -7.22 -5.15 14.73
CA GLY A 56 -5.78 -5.44 14.85
C GLY A 56 -5.42 -5.78 16.29
N ASN A 57 -5.69 -4.86 17.20
CA ASN A 57 -5.45 -5.08 18.63
C ASN A 57 -6.17 -6.33 19.17
N PHE A 58 -7.37 -6.61 18.65
CA PHE A 58 -8.09 -7.83 19.00
C PHE A 58 -7.29 -9.09 18.63
N ILE A 59 -6.74 -9.18 17.42
CA ILE A 59 -5.94 -10.32 16.99
C ILE A 59 -4.64 -10.41 17.82
N GLU A 60 -3.97 -9.29 18.08
CA GLU A 60 -2.78 -9.24 18.91
C GLU A 60 -3.04 -9.80 20.30
N GLU A 61 -4.08 -9.32 20.96
CA GLU A 61 -4.38 -9.65 22.36
C GLU A 61 -5.08 -11.02 22.52
N GLN A 62 -6.10 -11.30 21.70
CA GLN A 62 -6.95 -12.48 21.89
C GLN A 62 -6.45 -13.72 21.19
N PHE A 63 -5.70 -13.58 20.09
CA PHE A 63 -5.22 -14.71 19.31
C PHE A 63 -3.72 -14.95 19.49
N PHE A 64 -2.90 -13.91 19.43
CA PHE A 64 -1.45 -14.06 19.62
C PHE A 64 -1.01 -13.94 21.08
N GLY A 65 -1.86 -13.42 21.97
CA GLY A 65 -1.64 -13.40 23.41
C GLY A 65 -0.58 -12.41 23.87
N TYR A 66 -0.37 -11.30 23.15
CA TYR A 66 0.47 -10.20 23.60
C TYR A 66 -0.31 -8.88 23.64
N LYS A 67 0.12 -7.96 24.52
CA LYS A 67 -0.54 -6.68 24.66
C LYS A 67 -0.15 -5.77 23.48
N ALA A 68 -1.17 -5.24 22.80
CA ALA A 68 -0.94 -4.23 21.78
C ALA A 68 -0.14 -3.06 22.37
N ASN A 69 0.95 -2.71 21.71
CA ASN A 69 1.80 -1.61 22.14
C ASN A 69 2.06 -0.62 20.99
N SER A 70 2.54 0.56 21.32
CA SER A 70 2.94 1.59 20.36
C SER A 70 4.44 1.72 20.21
N GLU A 71 5.18 0.66 20.55
CA GLU A 71 6.64 0.65 20.51
C GLU A 71 7.17 0.73 19.08
N SER A 72 8.43 1.13 18.97
CA SER A 72 9.10 1.29 17.69
C SER A 72 9.47 -0.03 17.02
N GLN A 73 9.53 -1.12 17.79
CA GLN A 73 9.88 -2.46 17.31
C GLN A 73 8.71 -3.13 16.59
N ALA A 74 9.03 -4.16 15.77
CA ALA A 74 8.01 -5.01 15.17
C ALA A 74 7.21 -5.77 16.24
N ASP A 75 5.99 -6.20 15.92
CA ASP A 75 5.09 -6.88 16.88
C ASP A 75 5.66 -8.23 17.36
N PHE A 76 6.46 -8.90 16.52
CA PHE A 76 7.28 -10.06 16.89
C PHE A 76 8.76 -9.71 16.71
N PRO A 77 9.39 -9.04 17.70
CA PRO A 77 10.71 -8.43 17.51
C PRO A 77 11.82 -9.46 17.25
N GLU A 78 11.76 -10.65 17.86
CA GLU A 78 12.74 -11.72 17.67
C GLU A 78 12.68 -12.33 16.26
N ALA A 79 11.48 -12.39 15.66
CA ALA A 79 11.26 -12.85 14.28
C ALA A 79 11.36 -11.70 13.26
N GLY A 80 11.36 -10.45 13.70
CA GLY A 80 11.32 -9.27 12.84
C GLY A 80 10.02 -9.14 12.04
N VAL A 81 8.89 -9.68 12.53
CA VAL A 81 7.60 -9.70 11.86
C VAL A 81 6.67 -8.65 12.43
N GLU A 82 6.12 -7.81 11.58
CA GLU A 82 5.05 -6.85 11.91
C GLU A 82 3.69 -7.43 11.54
N LEU A 83 2.72 -7.39 12.46
CA LEU A 83 1.35 -7.82 12.21
C LEU A 83 0.53 -6.69 11.57
N LYS A 84 -0.18 -7.00 10.50
CA LYS A 84 -1.13 -6.07 9.86
C LYS A 84 -2.44 -6.76 9.56
N VAL A 85 -3.51 -6.30 10.22
CA VAL A 85 -4.89 -6.76 9.99
C VAL A 85 -5.60 -5.70 9.14
N THR A 86 -6.04 -6.07 7.95
CA THR A 86 -6.54 -5.11 6.95
C THR A 86 -7.77 -5.65 6.20
N PRO A 87 -8.75 -4.79 5.88
CA PRO A 87 -9.92 -5.22 5.12
C PRO A 87 -9.64 -5.37 3.63
N TYR A 88 -10.41 -6.26 3.01
CA TYR A 88 -10.63 -6.23 1.58
C TYR A 88 -12.14 -6.19 1.26
N GLU A 89 -12.48 -5.84 0.05
CA GLU A 89 -13.86 -5.73 -0.44
C GLU A 89 -13.99 -6.45 -1.80
N ILE A 90 -15.17 -6.99 -2.06
CA ILE A 90 -15.54 -7.52 -3.36
C ILE A 90 -16.29 -6.43 -4.12
N LYS A 91 -15.73 -5.97 -5.22
CA LYS A 91 -16.38 -4.96 -6.07
C LYS A 91 -17.59 -5.56 -6.80
N LYS A 92 -18.51 -4.72 -7.29
CA LYS A 92 -19.66 -5.15 -8.12
C LYS A 92 -19.25 -6.03 -9.30
N SER A 93 -18.04 -5.86 -9.82
CA SER A 93 -17.46 -6.68 -10.89
C SER A 93 -16.95 -8.05 -10.45
N GLY A 94 -17.05 -8.40 -9.17
CA GLY A 94 -16.46 -9.60 -8.57
C GLY A 94 -14.96 -9.50 -8.29
N LYS A 95 -14.29 -8.40 -8.65
CA LYS A 95 -12.86 -8.21 -8.37
C LYS A 95 -12.62 -7.89 -6.90
N LEU A 96 -11.55 -8.46 -6.33
CA LEU A 96 -11.09 -8.13 -4.98
C LEU A 96 -10.32 -6.81 -5.02
N SER A 97 -10.50 -6.01 -3.98
CA SER A 97 -9.81 -4.75 -3.78
C SER A 97 -9.46 -4.58 -2.31
N ALA A 98 -8.27 -4.10 -1.99
CA ALA A 98 -7.98 -3.69 -0.62
C ALA A 98 -9.03 -2.67 -0.16
N GLY A 99 -9.50 -2.79 1.05
CA GLY A 99 -10.53 -1.92 1.60
C GLY A 99 -9.98 -0.54 1.99
N GLU A 100 -8.67 -0.47 2.27
CA GLU A 100 -7.99 0.75 2.66
C GLU A 100 -6.48 0.69 2.36
N ARG A 101 -5.80 1.83 2.49
CA ARG A 101 -4.33 1.89 2.50
C ARG A 101 -3.80 1.25 3.79
N LEU A 102 -2.62 0.63 3.72
CA LEU A 102 -1.99 0.02 4.88
C LEU A 102 -1.04 1.01 5.56
N VAL A 103 -1.39 1.46 6.74
CA VAL A 103 -0.55 2.38 7.53
C VAL A 103 0.62 1.60 8.14
N LEU A 104 1.83 2.15 7.99
CA LEU A 104 3.07 1.55 8.50
C LEU A 104 3.52 2.23 9.80
N SER A 105 3.88 3.51 9.72
CA SER A 105 4.35 4.27 10.88
C SER A 105 4.06 5.77 10.74
N MET A 106 4.04 6.49 11.85
CA MET A 106 3.91 7.95 11.85
C MET A 106 5.18 8.61 11.29
N ILE A 107 5.01 9.70 10.54
CA ILE A 107 6.11 10.56 10.12
C ILE A 107 6.33 11.59 11.22
N SER A 108 7.53 11.59 11.82
CA SER A 108 7.94 12.64 12.76
C SER A 108 8.52 13.81 11.99
N TYR A 109 7.89 14.99 12.12
CA TYR A 109 8.44 16.23 11.57
C TYR A 109 9.23 17.06 12.59
N GLU A 110 9.15 16.71 13.87
CA GLU A 110 9.74 17.48 14.97
C GLU A 110 11.22 17.17 15.17
N ASN A 111 11.70 16.08 14.55
CA ASN A 111 13.08 15.63 14.60
C ASN A 111 13.67 15.49 13.20
N GLU A 112 14.98 15.29 13.16
CA GLU A 112 15.66 14.91 11.92
C GLU A 112 15.12 13.59 11.40
N ILE A 113 14.88 13.49 10.08
CA ILE A 113 14.37 12.29 9.44
C ILE A 113 15.52 11.47 8.85
N GLU A 114 15.51 10.15 9.05
CA GLU A 114 16.48 9.23 8.47
C GLU A 114 16.37 9.24 6.93
N PRO A 115 17.45 9.59 6.21
CA PRO A 115 17.41 9.63 4.75
C PRO A 115 17.50 8.24 4.09
N ASP A 116 18.09 7.26 4.79
CA ASP A 116 18.23 5.89 4.28
C ASP A 116 17.03 5.04 4.69
N PHE A 117 16.23 4.62 3.69
CA PHE A 117 15.06 3.79 3.93
C PHE A 117 15.39 2.54 4.75
N LEU A 118 16.48 1.84 4.43
CA LEU A 118 16.85 0.58 5.06
C LEU A 118 17.31 0.73 6.52
N LYS A 119 17.62 1.97 6.95
CA LYS A 119 17.92 2.33 8.36
C LYS A 119 16.72 2.98 9.05
N SER A 120 15.66 3.26 8.32
CA SER A 120 14.52 3.99 8.84
C SER A 120 13.63 3.12 9.73
N HIS A 121 12.95 3.78 10.67
CA HIS A 121 11.91 3.13 11.48
C HIS A 121 10.77 2.53 10.62
N VAL A 122 10.43 3.14 9.48
CA VAL A 122 9.40 2.59 8.62
C VAL A 122 9.81 1.27 7.99
N TRP A 123 11.10 1.08 7.68
CA TRP A 123 11.62 -0.19 7.18
C TRP A 123 11.47 -1.30 8.22
N GLU A 124 11.78 -1.03 9.50
CA GLU A 124 11.58 -2.00 10.59
C GLU A 124 10.12 -2.47 10.70
N LYS A 125 9.16 -1.60 10.37
CA LYS A 125 7.71 -1.88 10.38
C LYS A 125 7.19 -2.52 9.09
N CYS A 126 7.99 -2.71 8.06
CA CYS A 126 7.49 -3.25 6.79
C CYS A 126 8.41 -4.25 6.08
N LYS A 127 9.64 -4.48 6.60
CA LYS A 127 10.59 -5.41 5.99
C LYS A 127 10.06 -6.85 5.90
N LEU A 128 9.25 -7.27 6.87
CA LEU A 128 8.53 -8.53 6.87
C LEU A 128 7.20 -8.33 7.60
N MET A 129 6.10 -8.47 6.89
CA MET A 129 4.76 -8.29 7.44
C MET A 129 3.97 -9.59 7.43
N LEU A 130 3.24 -9.88 8.50
CA LEU A 130 2.16 -10.85 8.50
C LEU A 130 0.87 -10.13 8.12
N LEU A 131 0.42 -10.31 6.89
CA LEU A 131 -0.81 -9.70 6.39
C LEU A 131 -2.00 -10.63 6.66
N ILE A 132 -2.94 -10.15 7.47
CA ILE A 132 -4.22 -10.83 7.71
C ILE A 132 -5.32 -10.00 7.05
N TYR A 133 -6.00 -10.61 6.06
CA TYR A 133 -7.08 -9.97 5.34
C TYR A 133 -8.43 -10.54 5.77
N TYR A 134 -9.38 -9.63 6.06
CA TYR A 134 -10.77 -9.96 6.33
C TYR A 134 -11.71 -9.31 5.33
N LEU A 135 -12.80 -10.00 5.00
CA LEU A 135 -13.85 -9.46 4.14
C LEU A 135 -14.68 -8.43 4.88
N ARG A 136 -14.61 -7.16 4.45
CA ARG A 136 -15.45 -6.09 4.98
C ARG A 136 -16.79 -6.09 4.25
N ASP A 137 -17.79 -6.71 4.86
CA ASP A 137 -19.17 -6.68 4.40
C ASP A 137 -19.94 -5.57 5.14
N LYS A 138 -20.33 -4.55 4.39
CA LYS A 138 -21.04 -3.38 4.94
C LYS A 138 -22.50 -3.68 5.31
N THR A 139 -23.03 -4.85 4.95
CA THR A 139 -24.38 -5.28 5.29
C THR A 139 -24.48 -5.83 6.71
N LEU A 140 -23.34 -6.28 7.26
CA LEU A 140 -23.27 -6.82 8.62
C LEU A 140 -23.37 -5.72 9.68
N SER A 141 -24.01 -6.05 10.80
CA SER A 141 -24.26 -5.10 11.90
C SER A 141 -23.01 -4.85 12.74
N SER A 142 -22.19 -5.88 12.93
CA SER A 142 -20.96 -5.84 13.73
C SER A 142 -19.72 -6.14 12.88
N ASN A 143 -18.61 -5.47 13.19
CA ASN A 143 -17.30 -5.78 12.60
C ASN A 143 -16.74 -7.12 13.11
N MET A 144 -17.24 -7.64 14.22
CA MET A 144 -16.87 -8.95 14.75
C MET A 144 -17.44 -10.11 13.92
N GLU A 145 -18.41 -9.84 13.04
CA GLU A 145 -18.97 -10.79 12.08
C GLU A 145 -18.15 -10.89 10.78
N TYR A 146 -17.14 -10.03 10.59
CA TYR A 146 -16.27 -10.11 9.43
C TYR A 146 -15.47 -11.41 9.47
N ARG A 147 -15.35 -12.03 8.28
CA ARG A 147 -14.60 -13.29 8.12
C ARG A 147 -13.17 -13.00 7.69
N ILE A 148 -12.24 -13.71 8.32
CA ILE A 148 -10.82 -13.71 7.95
C ILE A 148 -10.61 -14.73 6.86
N ASP A 149 -10.11 -14.29 5.70
CA ASP A 149 -9.99 -15.17 4.54
C ASP A 149 -8.53 -15.46 4.14
N TYR A 150 -7.60 -14.57 4.53
CA TYR A 150 -6.18 -14.77 4.18
C TYR A 150 -5.28 -14.39 5.34
N ALA A 151 -4.20 -15.16 5.51
CA ALA A 151 -3.12 -14.88 6.45
C ALA A 151 -1.81 -15.36 5.81
N GLN A 152 -0.87 -14.43 5.54
CA GLN A 152 0.36 -14.75 4.84
C GLN A 152 1.47 -13.77 5.19
N LEU A 153 2.70 -14.28 5.32
CA LEU A 153 3.90 -13.46 5.34
C LEU A 153 4.10 -12.78 3.99
N PHE A 154 4.48 -11.50 4.03
CA PHE A 154 4.75 -10.69 2.87
C PHE A 154 6.05 -9.90 3.06
N GLN A 155 6.96 -10.04 2.09
CA GLN A 155 8.11 -9.18 1.88
C GLN A 155 7.94 -8.46 0.55
N PHE A 156 8.52 -7.29 0.41
CA PHE A 156 8.51 -6.60 -0.86
C PHE A 156 9.30 -7.40 -1.92
N PRO A 157 8.71 -7.67 -3.09
CA PRO A 157 9.45 -8.19 -4.22
C PRO A 157 10.59 -7.24 -4.61
N GLU A 158 11.67 -7.77 -5.15
CA GLU A 158 12.86 -6.99 -5.51
C GLU A 158 12.53 -5.83 -6.46
N ASN A 159 11.72 -6.09 -7.47
CA ASN A 159 11.27 -5.05 -8.42
C ASN A 159 10.47 -3.93 -7.73
N ASP A 160 9.70 -4.24 -6.68
CA ASP A 160 8.91 -3.25 -5.95
C ASP A 160 9.78 -2.38 -5.04
N MET A 161 10.89 -2.95 -4.52
CA MET A 161 11.80 -2.24 -3.64
C MET A 161 12.36 -0.96 -4.28
N ASN A 162 12.71 -1.00 -5.55
CA ASN A 162 13.25 0.18 -6.24
C ASN A 162 12.25 1.35 -6.25
N ILE A 163 10.98 1.04 -6.46
CA ILE A 163 9.91 2.07 -6.45
C ILE A 163 9.66 2.57 -5.02
N ILE A 164 9.64 1.68 -4.04
CA ILE A 164 9.47 2.04 -2.61
C ILE A 164 10.62 2.91 -2.12
N LEU A 165 11.86 2.57 -2.47
CA LEU A 165 13.04 3.37 -2.15
C LEU A 165 12.96 4.78 -2.74
N ASN A 166 12.55 4.89 -4.01
CA ASN A 166 12.35 6.17 -4.66
C ASN A 166 11.21 6.99 -4.04
N ASP A 167 10.09 6.32 -3.72
CA ASP A 167 8.96 6.96 -3.02
C ASP A 167 9.37 7.50 -1.65
N TYR A 168 10.14 6.71 -0.88
CA TYR A 168 10.66 7.14 0.41
C TYR A 168 11.56 8.37 0.26
N ARG A 169 12.50 8.32 -0.68
CA ARG A 169 13.40 9.43 -0.99
C ARG A 169 12.61 10.71 -1.32
N THR A 170 11.62 10.60 -2.20
CA THR A 170 10.76 11.74 -2.59
C THR A 170 10.07 12.38 -1.38
N ILE A 171 9.55 11.57 -0.45
CA ILE A 171 8.91 12.07 0.77
C ILE A 171 9.95 12.75 1.68
N VAL A 172 11.09 12.10 1.90
CA VAL A 172 12.14 12.58 2.82
C VAL A 172 12.80 13.86 2.30
N GLU A 173 13.12 13.95 1.02
CA GLU A 173 13.67 15.15 0.39
C GLU A 173 12.73 16.33 0.57
N LYS A 174 11.43 16.14 0.31
CA LYS A 174 10.42 17.19 0.49
C LYS A 174 10.31 17.65 1.95
N ILE A 175 10.48 16.74 2.92
CA ILE A 175 10.53 17.08 4.35
C ILE A 175 11.80 17.87 4.68
N ARG A 176 12.99 17.41 4.21
CA ARG A 176 14.29 18.06 4.46
C ARG A 176 14.40 19.44 3.82
N ASP A 177 13.69 19.66 2.71
CA ASP A 177 13.53 20.98 2.09
C ASP A 177 12.61 21.93 2.89
N GLY A 178 12.06 21.50 4.02
CA GLY A 178 11.11 22.29 4.82
C GLY A 178 9.72 22.38 4.21
N LYS A 179 9.38 21.49 3.26
CA LYS A 179 8.13 21.49 2.50
C LYS A 179 7.18 20.36 2.93
N ALA A 180 7.28 19.86 4.16
CA ALA A 180 6.37 18.79 4.61
C ALA A 180 4.88 19.18 4.56
N HIS A 181 4.56 20.48 4.60
CA HIS A 181 3.21 21.01 4.44
C HIS A 181 2.63 20.83 3.02
N GLU A 182 3.50 20.64 2.02
CA GLU A 182 3.13 20.39 0.61
C GLU A 182 3.03 18.90 0.26
N LEU A 183 3.32 17.97 1.20
CA LEU A 183 3.24 16.54 0.93
C LEU A 183 1.84 16.14 0.47
N SER A 184 1.80 15.35 -0.60
CA SER A 184 0.58 14.76 -1.16
C SER A 184 0.76 13.26 -1.38
N GLU A 185 -0.34 12.50 -1.33
CA GLU A 185 -0.31 11.08 -1.72
C GLU A 185 -0.05 10.90 -3.22
N SER A 186 -0.25 11.96 -4.04
CA SER A 186 0.08 11.93 -5.47
C SER A 186 1.57 12.07 -5.78
N ASP A 187 2.40 12.41 -4.80
CA ASP A 187 3.84 12.61 -5.00
C ASP A 187 4.58 11.28 -5.30
N THR A 188 3.98 10.16 -4.98
CA THR A 188 4.62 8.83 -4.94
C THR A 188 3.76 7.75 -5.58
N MET A 189 4.30 6.51 -5.70
CA MET A 189 3.63 5.41 -6.40
C MET A 189 3.05 4.35 -5.44
N TYR A 190 3.87 3.69 -4.64
CA TYR A 190 3.50 2.58 -3.75
C TYR A 190 3.48 2.98 -2.28
N LEU A 191 4.55 3.62 -1.82
CA LEU A 191 4.64 4.19 -0.49
C LEU A 191 4.15 5.63 -0.51
N GLY A 192 3.23 6.00 0.36
CA GLY A 192 2.67 7.35 0.43
C GLY A 192 2.75 7.95 1.83
N ALA A 193 2.48 9.26 1.90
CA ALA A 193 2.39 10.03 3.13
C ALA A 193 0.92 10.39 3.40
N CYS A 194 0.15 9.50 4.03
CA CYS A 194 -1.26 9.70 4.29
C CYS A 194 -1.55 10.61 5.48
N THR A 195 -2.56 11.47 5.38
CA THR A 195 -2.96 12.36 6.46
C THR A 195 -3.50 11.61 7.69
N LYS A 196 -3.17 12.12 8.88
CA LYS A 196 -3.63 11.64 10.19
C LYS A 196 -4.22 12.80 11.01
N GLY A 197 -5.15 12.46 11.91
CA GLY A 197 -5.82 13.42 12.79
C GLY A 197 -7.29 13.60 12.43
N SER A 198 -8.11 13.92 13.44
CA SER A 198 -9.57 14.01 13.34
C SER A 198 -10.06 15.38 12.86
N THR A 199 -9.28 16.44 13.09
CA THR A 199 -9.62 17.82 12.68
C THR A 199 -8.40 18.54 12.11
N ALA A 200 -8.63 19.52 11.24
CA ALA A 200 -7.56 20.31 10.62
C ALA A 200 -6.67 21.02 11.65
N ALA A 201 -7.27 21.58 12.71
CA ALA A 201 -6.53 22.33 13.74
C ALA A 201 -5.66 21.42 14.62
N LYS A 202 -6.12 20.22 14.97
CA LYS A 202 -5.39 19.26 15.83
C LYS A 202 -4.35 18.44 15.05
N SER A 203 -4.34 18.54 13.72
CA SER A 203 -3.45 17.78 12.86
C SER A 203 -2.17 18.53 12.44
N LEU A 204 -1.99 19.79 12.85
CA LEU A 204 -0.82 20.58 12.50
C LEU A 204 0.28 20.44 13.56
N VAL A 205 1.50 20.13 13.12
CA VAL A 205 2.70 20.01 13.95
C VAL A 205 3.83 20.87 13.38
N PRO A 206 4.77 21.33 14.22
CA PRO A 206 5.94 22.05 13.75
C PRO A 206 6.83 21.16 12.87
N GLN A 207 7.70 21.80 12.09
CA GLN A 207 8.69 21.14 11.24
C GLN A 207 10.09 21.43 11.74
N PHE A 208 10.95 20.41 11.83
CA PHE A 208 12.36 20.57 12.17
C PHE A 208 13.10 21.44 11.13
N TYR A 209 12.85 21.18 9.86
CA TYR A 209 13.53 21.85 8.75
C TYR A 209 12.86 23.18 8.33
N ASN A 210 11.69 23.55 8.89
CA ASN A 210 11.02 24.81 8.62
C ASN A 210 10.12 25.19 9.82
N LYS A 211 10.68 25.96 10.74
CA LYS A 211 9.99 26.32 11.99
C LYS A 211 8.83 27.29 11.82
N ASP A 212 8.79 28.01 10.70
CA ASP A 212 7.79 29.06 10.45
C ASP A 212 6.46 28.49 9.93
N VAL A 213 6.49 27.30 9.31
CA VAL A 213 5.32 26.69 8.69
C VAL A 213 5.01 25.34 9.33
N LYS A 214 3.77 25.16 9.85
CA LYS A 214 3.30 23.89 10.37
C LYS A 214 2.83 22.97 9.24
N ALA A 215 3.08 21.66 9.38
CA ALA A 215 2.63 20.62 8.47
C ALA A 215 1.54 19.75 9.08
N LYS A 216 0.67 19.15 8.23
CA LYS A 216 -0.33 18.19 8.66
C LYS A 216 0.35 16.89 9.12
N LYS A 217 -0.08 16.34 10.26
CA LYS A 217 0.35 15.00 10.69
C LYS A 217 0.10 13.99 9.58
N ARG A 218 1.12 13.21 9.26
CA ARG A 218 1.04 12.12 8.27
C ARG A 218 1.69 10.85 8.79
N ALA A 219 1.35 9.76 8.13
CA ALA A 219 2.00 8.47 8.34
C ALA A 219 2.47 7.92 6.99
N PHE A 220 3.57 7.19 6.99
CA PHE A 220 3.92 6.32 5.89
C PHE A 220 2.86 5.25 5.74
N CYS A 221 2.44 4.99 4.51
CA CYS A 221 1.44 3.96 4.22
C CYS A 221 1.69 3.34 2.84
N LEU A 222 1.37 2.07 2.68
CA LEU A 222 1.23 1.47 1.37
C LEU A 222 -0.13 1.87 0.79
N LYS A 223 -0.13 2.37 -0.44
CA LYS A 223 -1.35 2.86 -1.10
C LYS A 223 -2.36 1.75 -1.33
N ASN A 224 -3.64 2.10 -1.36
CA ASN A 224 -4.73 1.14 -1.59
C ASN A 224 -4.57 0.36 -2.91
N SER A 225 -4.13 1.03 -3.97
CA SER A 225 -3.87 0.41 -5.28
C SER A 225 -2.78 -0.66 -5.18
N TYR A 226 -1.66 -0.34 -4.52
CA TYR A 226 -0.59 -1.29 -4.29
C TYR A 226 -1.04 -2.46 -3.41
N MET A 227 -1.77 -2.21 -2.33
CA MET A 227 -2.34 -3.27 -1.49
C MET A 227 -3.37 -4.14 -2.23
N THR A 228 -4.12 -3.56 -3.18
CA THR A 228 -5.00 -4.30 -4.08
C THR A 228 -4.20 -5.22 -5.01
N TYR A 229 -3.08 -4.75 -5.52
CA TYR A 229 -2.17 -5.56 -6.33
C TYR A 229 -1.57 -6.70 -5.50
N VAL A 230 -1.05 -6.39 -4.31
CA VAL A 230 -0.51 -7.39 -3.36
C VAL A 230 -1.55 -8.48 -3.05
N LEU A 231 -2.77 -8.08 -2.72
CA LEU A 231 -3.87 -9.02 -2.44
C LEU A 231 -4.07 -9.99 -3.62
N ASN A 232 -4.21 -9.47 -4.83
CA ASN A 232 -4.59 -10.29 -5.99
C ASN A 232 -3.45 -11.14 -6.56
N ASN A 233 -2.20 -10.70 -6.41
CA ASN A 233 -1.06 -11.36 -7.06
C ASN A 233 -0.18 -12.18 -6.11
N TYR A 234 -0.20 -11.88 -4.81
CA TYR A 234 0.63 -12.56 -3.83
C TYR A 234 -0.17 -13.28 -2.73
N ILE A 235 -1.32 -12.72 -2.33
CA ILE A 235 -2.09 -13.27 -1.20
C ILE A 235 -3.14 -14.28 -1.68
N VAL A 236 -3.85 -13.97 -2.77
CA VAL A 236 -4.85 -14.87 -3.36
C VAL A 236 -4.15 -15.89 -4.25
N PRO A 237 -4.17 -17.18 -3.93
CA PRO A 237 -3.48 -18.20 -4.71
C PRO A 237 -3.94 -18.25 -6.17
N GLY A 238 -2.98 -18.35 -7.10
CA GLY A 238 -3.21 -18.80 -8.46
C GLY A 238 -3.42 -17.71 -9.52
N LYS A 239 -3.18 -16.46 -9.24
CA LYS A 239 -3.23 -15.40 -10.26
C LYS A 239 -1.91 -14.64 -10.40
N ALA A 240 -0.83 -15.33 -10.75
CA ALA A 240 0.35 -14.66 -11.24
C ALA A 240 0.05 -14.14 -12.66
N THR A 241 -0.24 -12.85 -12.79
CA THR A 241 -0.18 -12.17 -14.08
C THR A 241 1.22 -11.58 -14.22
N TYR A 242 1.99 -12.11 -15.19
CA TYR A 242 3.25 -11.48 -15.56
C TYR A 242 2.92 -10.15 -16.22
N VAL A 243 3.39 -9.07 -15.62
CA VAL A 243 3.32 -7.72 -16.16
C VAL A 243 4.76 -7.23 -16.29
N GLU A 244 5.13 -6.82 -17.50
CA GLU A 244 6.48 -6.38 -17.79
C GLU A 244 6.73 -5.00 -17.15
N SER A 245 7.79 -4.87 -16.34
CA SER A 245 8.23 -3.56 -15.82
C SER A 245 8.69 -2.67 -16.99
N ILE A 246 8.22 -1.42 -17.02
CA ILE A 246 8.59 -0.46 -18.06
C ILE A 246 9.74 0.46 -17.65
N VAL A 247 10.16 0.42 -16.39
CA VAL A 247 11.21 1.29 -15.85
C VAL A 247 12.30 0.43 -15.24
N SER A 248 13.54 0.66 -15.65
CA SER A 248 14.66 -0.05 -15.05
C SER A 248 15.10 0.56 -13.71
N PRO A 249 15.74 -0.23 -12.83
CA PRO A 249 16.30 0.30 -11.59
C PRO A 249 17.23 1.51 -11.81
N GLU A 250 18.06 1.46 -12.86
CA GLU A 250 19.02 2.52 -13.19
C GLU A 250 18.31 3.83 -13.58
N GLU A 251 17.17 3.75 -14.28
CA GLU A 251 16.37 4.94 -14.60
C GLU A 251 15.80 5.59 -13.34
N LEU A 252 15.49 4.80 -12.31
CA LEU A 252 14.94 5.29 -11.03
C LEU A 252 16.01 5.80 -10.05
N GLU A 253 17.29 5.47 -10.25
CA GLU A 253 18.37 6.01 -9.41
C GLU A 253 18.49 7.53 -9.50
N HIS A 254 18.15 8.11 -10.64
CA HIS A 254 18.38 9.53 -10.95
C HIS A 254 17.12 10.31 -11.33
N SER A 255 15.96 9.67 -11.42
CA SER A 255 14.71 10.29 -11.87
C SER A 255 13.50 9.69 -11.17
N SER A 256 12.46 10.50 -10.95
CA SER A 256 11.19 9.95 -10.48
C SER A 256 10.52 9.13 -11.60
N PHE A 257 9.66 8.19 -11.23
CA PHE A 257 8.87 7.43 -12.20
C PHE A 257 8.10 8.36 -13.16
N ALA A 258 7.48 9.42 -12.62
CA ALA A 258 6.74 10.39 -13.41
C ALA A 258 7.62 11.11 -14.43
N ASP A 259 8.87 11.42 -14.08
CA ASP A 259 9.81 12.09 -14.99
C ASP A 259 10.30 11.15 -16.08
N VAL A 260 10.52 9.87 -15.77
CA VAL A 260 10.85 8.85 -16.79
C VAL A 260 9.69 8.73 -17.79
N ILE A 261 8.45 8.63 -17.33
CA ILE A 261 7.27 8.57 -18.19
C ILE A 261 7.14 9.84 -19.06
N LYS A 262 7.28 11.02 -18.46
CA LYS A 262 7.26 12.30 -19.19
C LYS A 262 8.36 12.35 -20.26
N LYS A 263 9.58 11.95 -19.92
CA LYS A 263 10.71 11.92 -20.86
C LYS A 263 10.47 11.00 -22.04
N ARG A 264 9.91 9.82 -21.81
CA ARG A 264 9.57 8.87 -22.88
C ARG A 264 8.50 9.41 -23.81
N LEU A 265 7.43 9.98 -23.26
CA LEU A 265 6.35 10.58 -24.06
C LEU A 265 6.81 11.85 -24.78
N ALA A 266 7.73 12.64 -24.19
CA ALA A 266 8.23 13.89 -24.78
C ALA A 266 8.92 13.67 -26.15
N ARG A 267 9.44 12.47 -26.42
CA ARG A 267 10.02 12.12 -27.72
C ARG A 267 9.04 12.23 -28.89
N PHE A 268 7.75 12.08 -28.60
CA PHE A 268 6.69 12.00 -29.60
C PHE A 268 5.85 13.28 -29.68
N ILE A 269 6.23 14.33 -28.94
CA ILE A 269 5.52 15.63 -28.98
C ILE A 269 5.66 16.24 -30.36
N GLY A 270 4.53 16.56 -31.00
CA GLY A 270 4.46 17.17 -32.33
C GLY A 270 4.44 16.15 -33.48
N MET A 271 4.52 14.86 -33.20
CA MET A 271 4.41 13.80 -34.21
C MET A 271 2.95 13.41 -34.43
N TYR A 272 2.63 13.05 -35.67
CA TYR A 272 1.35 12.41 -36.03
C TYR A 272 1.38 10.91 -35.73
N ASP A 273 0.22 10.28 -35.61
CA ASP A 273 0.07 8.86 -35.26
C ASP A 273 0.87 7.92 -36.19
N ASP A 274 0.88 8.21 -37.50
CA ASP A 274 1.64 7.46 -38.51
C ASP A 274 3.15 7.64 -38.35
N GLU A 275 3.61 8.81 -37.99
CA GLU A 275 5.02 9.08 -37.70
C GLU A 275 5.48 8.32 -36.46
N ILE A 276 4.63 8.25 -35.41
CA ILE A 276 4.88 7.49 -34.18
C ILE A 276 4.93 5.99 -34.50
N GLU A 277 3.96 5.47 -35.27
CA GLU A 277 3.96 4.06 -35.69
C GLU A 277 5.23 3.69 -36.48
N ASN A 278 5.67 4.57 -37.38
CA ASN A 278 6.90 4.37 -38.14
C ASN A 278 8.15 4.40 -37.25
N GLU A 279 8.27 5.39 -36.36
CA GLU A 279 9.37 5.52 -35.40
C GLU A 279 9.50 4.28 -34.51
N LEU A 280 8.35 3.73 -34.08
CA LEU A 280 8.29 2.55 -33.25
C LEU A 280 8.33 1.23 -34.03
N SER A 281 8.33 1.27 -35.37
CA SER A 281 8.27 0.10 -36.24
C SER A 281 7.09 -0.82 -35.91
N ILE A 282 5.91 -0.25 -35.69
CA ILE A 282 4.67 -0.95 -35.36
C ILE A 282 3.58 -0.62 -36.36
N GLU A 283 2.60 -1.52 -36.49
CA GLU A 283 1.37 -1.29 -37.25
C GLU A 283 0.18 -1.60 -36.34
N LEU A 284 -0.69 -0.62 -36.12
CA LEU A 284 -1.86 -0.75 -35.26
C LEU A 284 -3.16 -0.60 -36.05
N ASN A 285 -4.17 -1.36 -35.65
CA ASN A 285 -5.50 -1.24 -36.26
C ASN A 285 -6.23 0.02 -35.74
N ARG A 286 -6.22 1.08 -36.55
CA ARG A 286 -6.85 2.39 -36.26
C ARG A 286 -8.37 2.34 -36.07
N ARG A 287 -9.05 1.26 -36.51
CA ARG A 287 -10.48 1.06 -36.28
C ARG A 287 -10.80 0.53 -34.89
N ASN A 288 -9.80 0.10 -34.14
CA ASN A 288 -9.98 -0.40 -32.79
C ASN A 288 -10.27 0.77 -31.82
N LYS A 289 -11.29 0.61 -30.97
CA LYS A 289 -11.66 1.62 -29.95
C LYS A 289 -10.53 1.92 -28.95
N SER A 290 -9.60 0.99 -28.79
CA SER A 290 -8.42 1.15 -27.90
C SER A 290 -7.17 1.61 -28.66
N TYR A 291 -7.26 2.03 -29.92
CA TYR A 291 -6.11 2.40 -30.75
C TYR A 291 -5.19 3.40 -30.04
N GLU A 292 -5.75 4.56 -29.64
CA GLU A 292 -4.93 5.61 -29.00
C GLU A 292 -4.30 5.13 -27.68
N ALA A 293 -5.04 4.37 -26.88
CA ALA A 293 -4.49 3.82 -25.65
C ALA A 293 -3.34 2.84 -25.94
N THR A 294 -3.54 1.99 -26.95
CA THR A 294 -2.50 1.04 -27.38
C THR A 294 -1.25 1.78 -27.88
N LEU A 295 -1.43 2.84 -28.68
CA LEU A 295 -0.33 3.67 -29.17
C LEU A 295 0.48 4.27 -28.01
N VAL A 296 -0.20 4.87 -27.01
CA VAL A 296 0.47 5.41 -25.83
C VAL A 296 1.25 4.34 -25.06
N TYR A 297 0.71 3.14 -24.88
CA TYR A 297 1.46 2.05 -24.27
C TYR A 297 2.71 1.66 -25.08
N LYS A 298 2.62 1.68 -26.42
CA LYS A 298 3.79 1.43 -27.28
C LYS A 298 4.83 2.54 -27.19
N MET A 299 4.42 3.82 -27.11
CA MET A 299 5.32 4.95 -26.84
C MET A 299 6.07 4.81 -25.51
N LEU A 300 5.46 4.16 -24.53
CA LEU A 300 6.09 3.84 -23.25
C LEU A 300 7.01 2.61 -23.30
N GLY A 301 7.09 1.90 -24.43
CA GLY A 301 7.90 0.69 -24.59
C GLY A 301 7.21 -0.58 -24.08
N VAL A 302 5.91 -0.58 -23.88
CA VAL A 302 5.15 -1.71 -23.35
C VAL A 302 4.77 -2.69 -24.47
N LYS A 303 5.07 -3.97 -24.29
CA LYS A 303 4.70 -5.02 -25.28
C LYS A 303 3.20 -5.32 -25.25
N ASN A 304 2.63 -5.39 -24.06
CA ASN A 304 1.20 -5.61 -23.83
C ASN A 304 0.55 -4.32 -23.34
N ASN A 305 -0.78 -4.17 -23.45
CA ASN A 305 -1.50 -2.96 -23.02
C ASN A 305 -1.67 -2.93 -21.47
N ARG A 306 -0.66 -3.34 -20.73
CA ARG A 306 -0.65 -3.38 -19.26
C ARG A 306 0.74 -2.97 -18.78
N VAL A 307 0.76 -2.16 -17.75
CA VAL A 307 1.96 -1.66 -17.09
C VAL A 307 1.85 -2.02 -15.62
N GLU A 308 2.78 -2.80 -15.12
CA GLU A 308 2.79 -3.27 -13.74
C GLU A 308 2.77 -2.12 -12.75
N GLU A 309 3.59 -1.11 -12.97
CA GLU A 309 3.69 0.07 -12.14
C GLU A 309 2.39 0.87 -12.13
N PHE A 310 1.70 0.97 -13.27
CA PHE A 310 0.40 1.66 -13.34
C PHE A 310 -0.68 0.89 -12.58
N GLU A 311 -0.72 -0.45 -12.71
CA GLU A 311 -1.68 -1.28 -11.98
C GLU A 311 -1.45 -1.19 -10.47
N LYS A 312 -0.20 -1.33 -10.01
CA LYS A 312 0.16 -1.24 -8.60
C LYS A 312 -0.14 0.15 -8.01
N ALA A 313 0.10 1.21 -8.77
CA ALA A 313 -0.16 2.58 -8.34
C ALA A 313 -1.62 3.04 -8.55
N GLY A 314 -2.45 2.25 -9.24
CA GLY A 314 -3.83 2.62 -9.59
C GLY A 314 -3.91 3.75 -10.60
N ILE A 315 -2.92 3.87 -11.49
CA ILE A 315 -2.88 4.89 -12.54
C ILE A 315 -3.72 4.43 -13.73
N LEU A 316 -4.65 5.28 -14.14
CA LEU A 316 -5.46 5.08 -15.34
C LEU A 316 -4.99 6.04 -16.43
N VAL A 317 -4.55 5.49 -17.56
CA VAL A 317 -4.24 6.29 -18.75
C VAL A 317 -5.55 6.80 -19.36
N LYS A 318 -5.70 8.13 -19.43
CA LYS A 318 -6.82 8.80 -20.11
C LYS A 318 -6.28 9.65 -21.24
N ILE A 319 -6.83 9.46 -22.43
CA ILE A 319 -6.45 10.20 -23.62
C ILE A 319 -7.54 11.24 -23.89
N LEU A 320 -7.14 12.49 -23.94
CA LEU A 320 -8.03 13.61 -24.22
C LEU A 320 -7.70 14.15 -25.62
N LYS A 321 -8.70 14.12 -26.52
CA LYS A 321 -8.60 14.75 -27.84
C LYS A 321 -8.89 16.25 -27.71
N TYR A 322 -7.90 17.07 -28.00
CA TYR A 322 -8.10 18.53 -28.12
C TYR A 322 -8.42 18.89 -29.57
N ARG A 323 -9.58 19.49 -29.80
CA ARG A 323 -9.90 20.12 -31.09
C ARG A 323 -9.65 21.61 -30.98
N LYS A 324 -8.69 22.12 -31.75
CA LYS A 324 -8.52 23.56 -31.90
C LYS A 324 -9.78 24.08 -32.63
N HIS A 325 -10.62 24.87 -31.96
CA HIS A 325 -11.61 25.66 -32.67
C HIS A 325 -10.84 26.74 -33.46
N ASN A 326 -10.81 26.61 -34.75
CA ASN A 326 -10.51 27.76 -35.62
C ASN A 326 -11.69 28.70 -35.47
N SER A 327 -11.50 29.77 -34.70
CA SER A 327 -12.35 30.96 -34.81
C SER A 327 -11.96 31.62 -36.13
N ASP A 328 -12.83 31.48 -37.14
CA ASP A 328 -12.83 32.33 -38.34
C ASP A 328 -13.02 33.81 -37.95
#